data_6d8af637b82793a0149a409e4f0c29ce
#
_entry.id   6d8af637b82793a0149a409e4f0c29ce
#
_cell.length_a   1.000
_cell.length_b   1.000
_cell.length_c   1.000
_cell.angle_alpha   90.00
_cell.angle_beta   90.00
_cell.angle_gamma   90.00
#
_symmetry.space_group_name_H-M   'P 1'
#
loop_
_entity.id
_entity.type
_entity.pdbx_description
1 polymer ?
#
loop_
_entity_poly.entity_id
_entity_poly.type
_entity_poly.pdbx_seq_one_letter_code
_entity_poly.pdbx_strand_id
1 'polypeptide(L)'
;NNSNQAIDRIINFFPEERRQQLLMDLSLNLKSIVSQRLLPLASGKGRAPAVEVLLNTPLVSDMVFKGEVSGIKDVMKKSRELGMQTFDQAIFDLYEAGKVSYEDALRNADSVNDLRLNIKLNSKRTSRDLNAGTEHLDIV
;
A
#
# COMPACT_ATOMS: atom_id res chain seq x y z
N ASN A 1 -3.57 7.71 5.75
CA ASN A 1 -4.61 6.81 6.29
C ASN A 1 -4.77 5.60 5.39
N ASN A 2 -4.28 4.46 5.83
CA ASN A 2 -4.45 3.19 5.16
C ASN A 2 -5.62 2.39 5.76
N SER A 3 -5.91 1.21 5.21
CA SER A 3 -7.02 0.36 5.67
C SER A 3 -6.86 -0.07 7.12
N ASN A 4 -5.66 -0.42 7.57
CA ASN A 4 -5.39 -0.79 8.96
C ASN A 4 -5.69 0.37 9.91
N GLN A 5 -5.25 1.57 9.57
CA GLN A 5 -5.53 2.77 10.37
C GLN A 5 -7.02 3.11 10.41
N ALA A 6 -7.73 2.90 9.30
CA ALA A 6 -9.17 3.11 9.26
C ALA A 6 -9.91 2.17 10.21
N ILE A 7 -9.56 0.89 10.22
CA ILE A 7 -10.13 -0.10 11.13
C ILE A 7 -9.79 0.25 12.58
N ASP A 8 -8.53 0.57 12.88
CA ASP A 8 -8.09 0.95 14.23
C ASP A 8 -8.85 2.18 14.74
N ARG A 9 -9.07 3.17 13.90
CA ARG A 9 -9.85 4.37 14.27
C ARG A 9 -11.30 4.03 14.60
N ILE A 10 -11.92 3.16 13.80
CA ILE A 10 -13.29 2.71 14.07
C ILE A 10 -13.35 1.99 15.41
N ILE A 11 -12.42 1.06 15.67
CA ILE A 11 -12.35 0.31 16.92
C ILE A 11 -12.13 1.24 18.11
N ASN A 12 -11.21 2.19 18.01
CA ASN A 12 -10.87 3.10 19.10
C ASN A 12 -11.91 4.19 19.34
N PHE A 13 -12.82 4.41 18.41
CA PHE A 13 -13.92 5.36 18.56
C PHE A 13 -14.97 4.87 19.56
N PHE A 14 -15.06 3.55 19.79
CA PHE A 14 -16.03 2.94 20.67
C PHE A 14 -15.42 2.58 22.03
N PRO A 15 -16.23 2.60 23.13
CA PRO A 15 -15.78 2.14 24.44
C PRO A 15 -15.32 0.68 24.38
N GLU A 16 -14.35 0.33 25.20
CA GLU A 16 -13.80 -1.03 25.28
C GLU A 16 -14.87 -2.11 25.49
N GLU A 17 -15.89 -1.79 26.28
CA GLU A 17 -17.00 -2.67 26.58
C GLU A 17 -17.83 -3.08 25.35
N ARG A 18 -17.78 -2.26 24.27
CA ARG A 18 -18.52 -2.50 23.02
C ARG A 18 -17.64 -2.99 21.89
N ARG A 19 -16.34 -3.12 22.11
CA ARG A 19 -15.38 -3.49 21.03
C ARG A 19 -15.67 -4.87 20.46
N GLN A 20 -16.00 -5.84 21.30
CA GLN A 20 -16.28 -7.19 20.83
C GLN A 20 -17.49 -7.23 19.90
N GLN A 21 -18.57 -6.54 20.25
CA GLN A 21 -19.75 -6.43 19.40
C GLN A 21 -19.44 -5.68 18.11
N LEU A 22 -18.64 -4.60 18.19
CA LEU A 22 -18.21 -3.84 17.02
C LEU A 22 -17.37 -4.69 16.06
N LEU A 23 -16.41 -5.46 16.57
CA LEU A 23 -15.58 -6.35 15.74
C LEU A 23 -16.44 -7.41 15.05
N MET A 24 -17.44 -7.97 15.75
CA MET A 24 -18.37 -8.89 15.15
C MET A 24 -19.18 -8.23 14.02
N ASP A 25 -19.71 -7.05 14.25
CA ASP A 25 -20.51 -6.30 13.27
C ASP A 25 -19.66 -5.93 12.05
N LEU A 26 -18.42 -5.47 12.25
CA LEU A 26 -17.50 -5.18 11.17
C LEU A 26 -17.15 -6.44 10.37
N SER A 27 -16.86 -7.56 11.04
CA SER A 27 -16.48 -8.80 10.37
C SER A 27 -17.58 -9.32 9.44
N LEU A 28 -18.85 -9.12 9.84
CA LEU A 28 -20.01 -9.59 9.08
C LEU A 28 -20.46 -8.61 7.99
N ASN A 29 -20.31 -7.30 8.21
CA ASN A 29 -20.97 -6.27 7.39
C ASN A 29 -20.00 -5.46 6.54
N LEU A 30 -18.71 -5.41 6.89
CA LEU A 30 -17.72 -4.72 6.07
C LEU A 30 -17.64 -5.38 4.69
N LYS A 31 -17.68 -4.58 3.63
CA LYS A 31 -17.52 -5.06 2.26
C LYS A 31 -16.13 -4.77 1.72
N SER A 32 -15.71 -3.53 1.82
CA SER A 32 -14.40 -3.09 1.37
C SER A 32 -14.01 -1.79 2.06
N ILE A 33 -12.70 -1.51 2.04
CA ILE A 33 -12.15 -0.19 2.37
C ILE A 33 -11.32 0.24 1.17
N VAL A 34 -11.63 1.41 0.63
CA VAL A 34 -10.88 2.03 -0.46
C VAL A 34 -10.29 3.33 0.07
N SER A 35 -8.99 3.45 -0.02
CA SER A 35 -8.24 4.64 0.42
C SER A 35 -7.43 5.20 -0.74
N GLN A 36 -7.22 6.51 -0.73
CA GLN A 36 -6.51 7.20 -1.81
C GLN A 36 -5.47 8.16 -1.24
N ARG A 37 -4.31 8.19 -1.91
CA ARG A 37 -3.29 9.22 -1.75
C ARG A 37 -3.00 9.85 -3.10
N LEU A 38 -2.73 11.16 -3.09
CA LEU A 38 -2.33 11.89 -4.29
C LEU A 38 -0.84 12.18 -4.22
N LEU A 39 -0.08 11.69 -5.19
CA LEU A 39 1.35 11.94 -5.31
C LEU A 39 1.62 12.96 -6.42
N PRO A 40 2.60 13.88 -6.24
CA PRO A 40 3.01 14.76 -7.32
C PRO A 40 3.45 13.98 -8.55
N LEU A 41 3.03 14.41 -9.73
CA LEU A 41 3.53 13.85 -10.99
C LEU A 41 5.00 14.23 -11.19
N ALA A 42 5.78 13.35 -11.76
CA ALA A 42 7.20 13.59 -12.11
C ALA A 42 7.36 14.77 -13.07
N SER A 43 6.34 15.07 -13.87
CA SER A 43 6.31 16.24 -14.76
C SER A 43 6.29 17.60 -14.03
N GLY A 44 6.02 17.60 -12.72
CA GLY A 44 5.88 18.80 -11.90
C GLY A 44 4.51 19.47 -11.99
N LYS A 45 3.58 18.96 -12.79
CA LYS A 45 2.22 19.48 -12.94
C LYS A 45 1.20 18.38 -12.70
N GLY A 46 0.35 18.59 -11.68
CA GLY A 46 -0.72 17.66 -11.35
C GLY A 46 -0.28 16.55 -10.39
N ARG A 47 -1.19 15.64 -10.13
CA ARG A 47 -1.02 14.56 -9.16
C ARG A 47 -1.51 13.23 -9.74
N ALA A 48 -0.91 12.13 -9.28
CA ALA A 48 -1.35 10.77 -9.59
C ALA A 48 -1.99 10.14 -8.35
N PRO A 49 -3.14 9.46 -8.48
CA PRO A 49 -3.74 8.74 -7.37
C PRO A 49 -3.06 7.39 -7.15
N ALA A 50 -2.66 7.13 -5.90
CA ALA A 50 -2.36 5.80 -5.41
C ALA A 50 -3.57 5.30 -4.63
N VAL A 51 -4.09 4.13 -4.98
CA VAL A 51 -5.31 3.59 -4.37
C VAL A 51 -4.98 2.30 -3.63
N GLU A 52 -5.42 2.23 -2.38
CA GLU A 52 -5.40 1.02 -1.57
C GLU A 52 -6.79 0.41 -1.53
N VAL A 53 -6.88 -0.90 -1.73
CA VAL A 53 -8.15 -1.64 -1.73
C VAL A 53 -8.03 -2.83 -0.79
N LEU A 54 -8.89 -2.87 0.22
CA LEU A 54 -9.12 -4.01 1.08
C LEU A 54 -10.51 -4.59 0.79
N LEU A 55 -10.57 -5.89 0.53
CA LEU A 55 -11.83 -6.62 0.40
C LEU A 55 -12.05 -7.50 1.62
N ASN A 56 -13.28 -7.57 2.12
CA ASN A 56 -13.60 -8.40 3.26
C ASN A 56 -13.84 -9.85 2.84
N THR A 57 -12.75 -10.55 2.53
CA THR A 57 -12.77 -11.99 2.28
C THR A 57 -13.01 -12.74 3.60
N PRO A 58 -13.34 -14.05 3.56
CA PRO A 58 -13.49 -14.85 4.78
C PRO A 58 -12.28 -14.78 5.73
N LEU A 59 -11.05 -14.77 5.17
CA LEU A 59 -9.85 -14.62 5.98
C LEU A 59 -9.77 -13.24 6.66
N VAL A 60 -10.01 -12.17 5.92
CA VAL A 60 -10.02 -10.80 6.47
C VAL A 60 -11.13 -10.66 7.52
N SER A 61 -12.31 -11.21 7.23
CA SER A 61 -13.43 -11.22 8.19
C SER A 61 -13.04 -11.88 9.51
N ASP A 62 -12.38 -13.03 9.46
CA ASP A 62 -11.91 -13.74 10.65
C ASP A 62 -10.86 -12.92 11.42
N MET A 63 -9.94 -12.30 10.72
CA MET A 63 -8.93 -11.42 11.33
C MET A 63 -9.55 -10.20 12.00
N VAL A 64 -10.55 -9.57 11.38
CA VAL A 64 -11.28 -8.45 11.96
C VAL A 64 -12.02 -8.90 13.23
N PHE A 65 -12.70 -10.03 13.17
CA PHE A 65 -13.40 -10.60 14.32
C PHE A 65 -12.47 -10.84 15.51
N LYS A 66 -11.28 -11.37 15.26
CA LYS A 66 -10.25 -11.63 16.29
C LYS A 66 -9.47 -10.39 16.71
N GLY A 67 -9.67 -9.25 16.05
CA GLY A 67 -8.90 -8.04 16.33
C GLY A 67 -7.46 -8.08 15.81
N GLU A 68 -7.12 -9.00 14.93
CA GLU A 68 -5.77 -9.17 14.35
C GLU A 68 -5.54 -8.22 13.17
N VAL A 69 -5.71 -6.92 13.41
CA VAL A 69 -5.66 -5.90 12.35
C VAL A 69 -4.28 -5.75 11.74
N SER A 70 -3.23 -5.90 12.54
CA SER A 70 -1.85 -5.73 12.08
C SER A 70 -1.43 -6.69 10.97
N GLY A 71 -2.02 -7.89 10.91
CA GLY A 71 -1.74 -8.90 9.89
C GLY A 71 -2.46 -8.68 8.56
N ILE A 72 -3.44 -7.78 8.49
CA ILE A 72 -4.28 -7.59 7.29
C ILE A 72 -3.44 -7.12 6.11
N LYS A 73 -2.46 -6.25 6.33
CA LYS A 73 -1.60 -5.75 5.25
C LYS A 73 -0.85 -6.86 4.52
N ASP A 74 -0.35 -7.85 5.24
CA ASP A 74 0.34 -9.00 4.63
C ASP A 74 -0.61 -9.86 3.79
N VAL A 75 -1.86 -10.02 4.22
CA VAL A 75 -2.90 -10.68 3.43
C VAL A 75 -3.19 -9.89 2.15
N MET A 76 -3.30 -8.57 2.24
CA MET A 76 -3.53 -7.70 1.07
C MET A 76 -2.41 -7.83 0.04
N LYS A 77 -1.14 -7.84 0.48
CA LYS A 77 0.02 -8.01 -0.40
C LYS A 77 -0.06 -9.28 -1.25
N LYS A 78 -0.58 -10.36 -0.67
CA LYS A 78 -0.68 -11.68 -1.31
C LYS A 78 -1.99 -11.89 -2.06
N SER A 79 -2.89 -10.91 -2.05
CA SER A 79 -4.26 -11.05 -2.56
C SER A 79 -4.56 -10.11 -3.73
N ARG A 80 -3.55 -9.71 -4.50
CA ARG A 80 -3.74 -8.88 -5.70
C ARG A 80 -4.65 -9.55 -6.73
N GLU A 81 -4.57 -10.85 -6.87
CA GLU A 81 -5.43 -11.62 -7.77
C GLU A 81 -6.92 -11.50 -7.42
N LEU A 82 -7.23 -11.27 -6.15
CA LEU A 82 -8.60 -11.05 -5.67
C LEU A 82 -9.06 -9.60 -5.83
N GLY A 83 -8.18 -8.70 -6.25
CA GLY A 83 -8.47 -7.28 -6.37
C GLY A 83 -8.01 -6.42 -5.20
N MET A 84 -7.32 -6.99 -4.21
CA MET A 84 -6.71 -6.21 -3.13
C MET A 84 -5.40 -5.57 -3.58
N GLN A 85 -5.07 -4.43 -3.00
CA GLN A 85 -3.86 -3.69 -3.31
C GLN A 85 -3.46 -2.82 -2.12
N THR A 86 -2.17 -2.84 -1.75
CA THR A 86 -1.63 -1.91 -0.76
C THR A 86 -1.21 -0.59 -1.40
N PHE A 87 -1.06 0.47 -0.60
CA PHE A 87 -0.50 1.73 -1.09
C PHE A 87 0.89 1.55 -1.70
N ASP A 88 1.76 0.77 -1.06
CA ASP A 88 3.12 0.58 -1.54
C ASP A 88 3.15 -0.14 -2.89
N GLN A 89 2.26 -1.10 -3.13
CA GLN A 89 2.09 -1.73 -4.43
C GLN A 89 1.61 -0.72 -5.50
N ALA A 90 0.63 0.10 -5.17
CA ALA A 90 0.13 1.14 -6.08
C ALA A 90 1.21 2.18 -6.40
N ILE A 91 1.99 2.61 -5.39
CA ILE A 91 3.09 3.56 -5.55
C ILE A 91 4.21 2.95 -6.40
N PHE A 92 4.54 1.69 -6.19
CA PHE A 92 5.49 0.97 -7.04
C PHE A 92 5.05 0.99 -8.51
N ASP A 93 3.79 0.70 -8.79
CA ASP A 93 3.25 0.70 -10.15
C ASP A 93 3.32 2.10 -10.79
N LEU A 94 3.04 3.16 -10.03
CA LEU A 94 3.18 4.55 -10.50
C LEU A 94 4.64 4.91 -10.80
N TYR A 95 5.56 4.50 -9.94
CA TYR A 95 7.00 4.71 -10.17
C TYR A 95 7.46 3.96 -11.41
N GLU A 96 7.10 2.69 -11.54
CA GLU A 96 7.48 1.84 -12.67
C GLU A 96 6.95 2.38 -14.01
N ALA A 97 5.76 2.98 -14.00
CA ALA A 97 5.17 3.65 -15.15
C ALA A 97 5.80 5.02 -15.45
N GLY A 98 6.75 5.50 -14.64
CA GLY A 98 7.38 6.79 -14.80
C GLY A 98 6.54 7.99 -14.39
N LYS A 99 5.40 7.78 -13.71
CA LYS A 99 4.48 8.85 -13.34
C LYS A 99 4.90 9.63 -12.11
N VAL A 100 5.63 9.01 -11.20
CA VAL A 100 6.14 9.63 -9.99
C VAL A 100 7.66 9.41 -9.88
N SER A 101 8.34 10.35 -9.20
CA SER A 101 9.77 10.23 -8.94
C SER A 101 10.06 9.21 -7.84
N TYR A 102 11.30 8.73 -7.79
CA TYR A 102 11.76 7.85 -6.71
C TYR A 102 11.59 8.50 -5.33
N GLU A 103 11.97 9.76 -5.21
CA GLU A 103 11.89 10.50 -3.94
C GLU A 103 10.46 10.67 -3.47
N ASP A 104 9.53 11.04 -4.36
CA ASP A 104 8.12 11.18 -4.02
C ASP A 104 7.46 9.84 -3.72
N ALA A 105 7.86 8.77 -4.41
CA ALA A 105 7.40 7.42 -4.10
C ALA A 105 7.77 7.03 -2.68
N LEU A 106 9.04 7.17 -2.29
CA LEU A 106 9.49 6.84 -0.94
C LEU A 106 8.87 7.74 0.14
N ARG A 107 8.70 9.03 -0.15
CA ARG A 107 8.10 9.99 0.78
C ARG A 107 6.67 9.65 1.15
N ASN A 108 5.93 9.02 0.24
CA ASN A 108 4.52 8.68 0.42
C ASN A 108 4.29 7.21 0.76
N ALA A 109 5.33 6.40 0.89
CA ALA A 109 5.23 4.99 1.22
C ALA A 109 4.75 4.76 2.66
N ASP A 110 3.99 3.69 2.86
CA ASP A 110 3.66 3.20 4.22
C ASP A 110 4.89 2.58 4.87
N SER A 111 5.67 1.81 4.11
CA SER A 111 6.96 1.26 4.54
C SER A 111 8.03 1.64 3.52
N VAL A 112 8.82 2.65 3.86
CA VAL A 112 9.90 3.17 3.00
C VAL A 112 10.91 2.06 2.67
N ASN A 113 11.29 1.27 3.67
CA ASN A 113 12.26 0.19 3.50
C ASN A 113 11.73 -0.91 2.57
N ASP A 114 10.47 -1.32 2.73
CA ASP A 114 9.86 -2.34 1.87
C ASP A 114 9.73 -1.86 0.44
N LEU A 115 9.29 -0.61 0.24
CA LEU A 115 9.19 -0.04 -1.10
C LEU A 115 10.55 0.10 -1.75
N ARG A 116 11.55 0.60 -1.01
CA ARG A 116 12.92 0.72 -1.51
C ARG A 116 13.47 -0.64 -1.95
N LEU A 117 13.28 -1.67 -1.13
CA LEU A 117 13.72 -3.01 -1.44
C LEU A 117 13.00 -3.57 -2.68
N ASN A 118 11.70 -3.38 -2.77
CA ASN A 118 10.90 -3.82 -3.92
C ASN A 118 11.35 -3.15 -5.21
N ILE A 119 11.60 -1.84 -5.18
CA ILE A 119 12.14 -1.10 -6.32
C ILE A 119 13.51 -1.66 -6.72
N LYS A 120 14.40 -1.87 -5.74
CA LYS A 120 15.75 -2.40 -6.00
C LYS A 120 15.72 -3.78 -6.65
N LEU A 121 14.83 -4.65 -6.21
CA LEU A 121 14.78 -6.04 -6.68
C LEU A 121 13.96 -6.23 -7.95
N ASN A 122 12.92 -5.47 -8.16
CA ASN A 122 11.89 -5.75 -9.17
C ASN A 122 11.70 -4.64 -10.21
N SER A 123 12.26 -3.44 -9.99
CA SER A 123 12.11 -2.35 -10.96
C SER A 123 12.97 -2.55 -12.19
N LYS A 124 12.33 -2.50 -13.35
CA LYS A 124 13.02 -2.47 -14.65
C LYS A 124 13.56 -1.08 -14.98
N ARG A 125 12.94 -0.05 -14.40
CA ARG A 125 13.35 1.34 -14.58
C ARG A 125 14.68 1.62 -13.89
N THR A 126 14.84 1.19 -12.65
CA THR A 126 16.06 1.39 -11.86
C THR A 126 17.26 0.66 -12.48
N SER A 127 17.06 -0.52 -13.06
CA SER A 127 18.15 -1.25 -13.72
C SER A 127 18.63 -0.53 -15.00
N ARG A 128 17.73 0.17 -15.70
CA ARG A 128 18.11 0.99 -16.86
C ARG A 128 18.91 2.21 -16.45
N ASP A 129 18.49 2.90 -15.37
CA ASP A 129 19.17 4.10 -14.88
C ASP A 129 20.56 3.77 -14.32
N LEU A 130 20.72 2.62 -13.67
CA LEU A 130 22.02 2.14 -13.20
C LEU A 130 22.97 1.80 -14.37
N ASN A 131 22.43 1.24 -15.45
CA ASN A 131 23.21 0.94 -16.64
C ASN A 131 23.59 2.21 -17.44
N ALA A 132 22.69 3.18 -17.51
CA ALA A 132 22.96 4.47 -18.16
C ALA A 132 24.09 5.26 -17.45
N GLY A 133 24.22 5.10 -16.12
CA GLY A 133 25.31 5.70 -15.34
C GLY A 133 26.66 5.01 -15.52
N THR A 134 26.69 3.80 -16.05
CA THR A 134 27.93 3.04 -16.25
C THR A 134 28.50 3.13 -17.68
N GLU A 135 27.72 3.66 -18.62
CA GLU A 135 28.17 3.85 -20.01
C GLU A 135 29.30 4.88 -20.15
N HIS A 136 29.61 5.66 -19.13
CA HIS A 136 30.74 6.61 -19.10
C HIS A 136 31.95 6.11 -18.31
N LEU A 137 31.93 4.88 -17.83
CA LEU A 137 33.12 4.24 -17.26
C LEU A 137 33.79 3.38 -18.33
N ASP A 138 34.40 4.04 -19.33
CA ASP A 138 35.42 3.41 -20.11
C ASP A 138 36.61 3.12 -19.18
N ILE A 139 36.71 1.87 -18.81
CA ILE A 139 37.91 1.36 -18.14
C ILE A 139 39.00 1.28 -19.22
N VAL A 140 39.81 2.28 -19.23
CA VAL A 140 41.05 2.23 -19.95
C VAL A 140 42.04 1.34 -19.18
#